data_9be77cf4c50415c5614817099ce2b230
#
_entry.id   9be77cf4c50415c5614817099ce2b230
#
_cell.length_a   1.000
_cell.length_b   1.000
_cell.length_c   1.000
_cell.angle_alpha   90.00
_cell.angle_beta   90.00
_cell.angle_gamma   90.00
#
_symmetry.space_group_name_H-M   'P 1'
#
loop_
_entity.id
_entity.type
_entity.pdbx_description
1 polymer ?
#
loop_
_entity_poly.entity_id
_entity_poly.type
_entity_poly.pdbx_seq_one_letter_code
_entity_poly.pdbx_strand_id
1 'polypeptide(L)'
;MDKVFEEQLNQFILNKAIIPKSLGLWERYFKKMCLAWQDMKPEIHAQHIIFSADNGISVDGLIGYNYEITRKQSQNMIDGKSAVANYCIFNHIPYEVVDVGIAELFLNRLFLSYKADILKI
;
A
#
# COMPACT_ATOMS: atom_id res chain seq x y z
N MET A 1 -18.80 21.92 -5.09
CA MET A 1 -18.49 21.27 -3.81
C MET A 1 -19.62 21.60 -2.86
N ASP A 2 -20.27 20.61 -2.29
CA ASP A 2 -21.44 20.80 -1.45
C ASP A 2 -21.02 21.37 -0.08
N LYS A 3 -21.28 22.65 0.13
CA LYS A 3 -20.93 23.37 1.37
C LYS A 3 -21.69 22.81 2.59
N VAL A 4 -22.89 22.30 2.37
CA VAL A 4 -23.71 21.72 3.44
C VAL A 4 -23.07 20.44 3.96
N PHE A 5 -22.64 19.57 3.05
CA PHE A 5 -21.94 18.34 3.43
C PHE A 5 -20.60 18.64 4.14
N GLU A 6 -19.85 19.64 3.67
CA GLU A 6 -18.59 20.03 4.32
C GLU A 6 -18.81 20.53 5.75
N GLU A 7 -19.87 21.30 6.00
CA GLU A 7 -20.22 21.78 7.31
C GLU A 7 -20.62 20.64 8.26
N GLN A 8 -21.45 19.72 7.78
CA GLN A 8 -21.84 18.51 8.50
C GLN A 8 -20.63 17.62 8.83
N LEU A 9 -19.70 17.46 7.90
CA LEU A 9 -18.47 16.69 8.09
C LEU A 9 -17.56 17.34 9.16
N ASN A 10 -17.44 18.66 9.17
CA ASN A 10 -16.68 19.37 10.19
C ASN A 10 -17.30 19.12 11.59
N GLN A 11 -18.61 19.19 11.72
CA GLN A 11 -19.30 18.89 12.97
C GLN A 11 -19.12 17.42 13.38
N PHE A 12 -19.19 16.50 12.41
CA PHE A 12 -18.95 15.08 12.66
C PHE A 12 -17.53 14.83 13.22
N ILE A 13 -16.50 15.48 12.66
CA ILE A 13 -15.11 15.35 13.14
C ILE A 13 -14.97 15.97 14.54
N LEU A 14 -15.54 17.15 14.78
CA LEU A 14 -15.48 17.82 16.08
C LEU A 14 -16.15 17.02 17.20
N ASN A 15 -17.20 16.28 16.88
CA ASN A 15 -17.93 15.45 17.84
C ASN A 15 -17.26 14.11 18.16
N LYS A 16 -16.10 13.81 17.54
CA LYS A 16 -15.31 12.63 17.91
C LYS A 16 -14.58 12.85 19.23
N ALA A 17 -14.52 11.82 20.05
CA ALA A 17 -13.77 11.83 21.31
C ALA A 17 -12.25 11.76 21.08
N ILE A 18 -11.72 12.66 20.24
CA ILE A 18 -10.31 12.77 19.89
C ILE A 18 -9.87 14.21 20.17
N ILE A 19 -8.65 14.37 20.68
CA ILE A 19 -8.07 15.70 20.85
C ILE A 19 -7.93 16.34 19.47
N PRO A 20 -8.48 17.53 19.22
CA PRO A 20 -8.38 18.20 17.92
C PRO A 20 -6.92 18.28 17.45
N LYS A 21 -6.70 17.96 16.17
CA LYS A 21 -5.38 17.93 15.51
C LYS A 21 -4.40 16.85 16.01
N SER A 22 -4.80 15.95 16.91
CA SER A 22 -3.93 14.89 17.40
C SER A 22 -3.53 13.88 16.31
N LEU A 23 -4.37 13.72 15.28
CA LEU A 23 -4.09 12.86 14.14
C LEU A 23 -3.24 13.55 13.04
N GLY A 24 -2.91 14.85 13.21
CA GLY A 24 -2.06 15.60 12.29
C GLY A 24 -2.57 15.55 10.84
N LEU A 25 -1.73 15.07 9.92
CA LEU A 25 -2.07 14.99 8.49
C LEU A 25 -3.20 13.99 8.18
N TRP A 26 -3.39 12.97 9.01
CA TRP A 26 -4.42 11.95 8.81
C TRP A 26 -5.84 12.54 8.85
N GLU A 27 -6.09 13.48 9.76
CA GLU A 27 -7.36 14.19 9.85
C GLU A 27 -7.67 14.95 8.55
N ARG A 28 -6.66 15.60 7.98
CA ARG A 28 -6.78 16.30 6.69
C ARG A 28 -7.04 15.33 5.53
N TYR A 29 -6.37 14.18 5.48
CA TYR A 29 -6.59 13.18 4.44
C TYR A 29 -7.97 12.55 4.57
N PHE A 30 -8.39 12.18 5.78
CA PHE A 30 -9.72 11.67 6.04
C PHE A 30 -10.80 12.65 5.55
N LYS A 31 -10.69 13.93 5.90
CA LYS A 31 -11.62 14.96 5.42
C LYS A 31 -11.67 15.04 3.90
N LYS A 32 -10.52 15.00 3.22
CA LYS A 32 -10.46 15.01 1.75
C LYS A 32 -11.16 13.79 1.14
N MET A 33 -10.98 12.61 1.72
CA MET A 33 -11.63 11.38 1.25
C MET A 33 -13.15 11.45 1.44
N CYS A 34 -13.62 11.87 2.61
CA CYS A 34 -15.04 12.06 2.86
C CYS A 34 -15.69 13.05 1.88
N LEU A 35 -15.01 14.17 1.58
CA LEU A 35 -15.47 15.14 0.61
C LEU A 35 -15.50 14.60 -0.83
N ALA A 36 -14.50 13.82 -1.22
CA ALA A 36 -14.39 13.24 -2.55
C ALA A 36 -15.50 12.20 -2.81
N TRP A 37 -15.82 11.40 -1.81
CA TRP A 37 -16.83 10.35 -1.92
C TRP A 37 -18.23 10.75 -1.42
N GLN A 38 -18.35 11.96 -0.85
CA GLN A 38 -19.59 12.45 -0.24
C GLN A 38 -20.12 11.47 0.81
N ASP A 39 -19.21 10.86 1.56
CA ASP A 39 -19.50 9.90 2.62
C ASP A 39 -18.70 10.24 3.89
N MET A 40 -19.37 10.23 5.06
CA MET A 40 -18.75 10.51 6.36
C MET A 40 -18.00 9.29 6.92
N LYS A 41 -18.22 8.11 6.36
CA LYS A 41 -17.57 6.84 6.74
C LYS A 41 -17.16 6.05 5.50
N PRO A 42 -16.29 6.63 4.66
CA PRO A 42 -15.92 6.01 3.40
C PRO A 42 -15.28 4.63 3.63
N GLU A 43 -15.73 3.65 2.87
CA GLU A 43 -15.10 2.35 2.84
C GLU A 43 -13.82 2.43 2.01
N ILE A 44 -12.69 2.04 2.61
CA ILE A 44 -11.38 2.15 1.97
C ILE A 44 -10.99 0.81 1.39
N HIS A 45 -10.94 0.72 0.05
CA HIS A 45 -10.38 -0.42 -0.66
C HIS A 45 -8.93 -0.08 -1.03
N ALA A 46 -7.98 -0.61 -0.26
CA ALA A 46 -6.57 -0.40 -0.49
C ALA A 46 -5.96 -1.54 -1.32
N GLN A 47 -5.00 -1.21 -2.18
CA GLN A 47 -4.13 -2.18 -2.85
C GLN A 47 -2.68 -1.73 -2.69
N HIS A 48 -1.78 -2.67 -2.44
CA HIS A 48 -0.36 -2.40 -2.33
C HIS A 48 0.35 -2.93 -3.57
N ILE A 49 1.04 -2.05 -4.30
CA ILE A 49 1.82 -2.43 -5.50
C ILE A 49 3.29 -2.20 -5.20
N ILE A 50 4.10 -3.24 -5.39
CA ILE A 50 5.54 -3.23 -5.14
C ILE A 50 6.24 -3.33 -6.49
N PHE A 51 6.93 -2.28 -6.89
CA PHE A 51 7.78 -2.30 -8.07
C PHE A 51 9.17 -2.76 -7.68
N SER A 52 9.66 -3.82 -8.31
CA SER A 52 10.96 -4.42 -8.01
C SER A 52 11.90 -4.29 -9.21
N ALA A 53 13.10 -3.74 -8.96
CA ALA A 53 14.14 -3.58 -9.95
C ALA A 53 15.52 -3.66 -9.30
N ASP A 54 16.51 -4.09 -10.06
CA ASP A 54 17.89 -4.00 -9.65
C ASP A 54 18.42 -2.57 -9.78
N ASN A 55 19.33 -2.22 -8.88
CA ASN A 55 20.09 -0.99 -8.98
C ASN A 55 21.50 -1.34 -9.50
N GLY A 56 21.92 -0.70 -10.60
CA GLY A 56 23.21 -0.96 -11.24
C GLY A 56 24.42 -0.82 -10.30
N ILE A 57 24.32 0.00 -9.25
CA ILE A 57 25.39 0.17 -8.25
C ILE A 57 25.72 -1.13 -7.49
N SER A 58 24.81 -2.09 -7.45
CA SER A 58 25.05 -3.40 -6.82
C SER A 58 26.07 -4.25 -7.60
N VAL A 59 26.23 -3.99 -8.90
CA VAL A 59 27.19 -4.68 -9.77
C VAL A 59 28.62 -4.20 -9.51
N ASP A 60 28.77 -2.95 -9.09
CA ASP A 60 30.09 -2.32 -8.89
C ASP A 60 30.76 -2.70 -7.55
N GLY A 61 30.11 -3.56 -6.76
CA GLY A 61 30.64 -4.02 -5.46
C GLY A 61 30.72 -2.92 -4.38
N LEU A 62 30.11 -1.77 -4.63
CA LEU A 62 30.09 -0.61 -3.70
C LEU A 62 29.16 -0.84 -2.52
N ILE A 63 28.19 -1.74 -2.66
CA ILE A 63 27.31 -2.17 -1.58
C ILE A 63 27.57 -3.65 -1.31
N GLY A 64 27.58 -4.06 -0.06
CA GLY A 64 27.91 -5.41 0.38
C GLY A 64 26.95 -6.53 -0.07
N TYR A 65 26.06 -6.25 -1.01
CA TYR A 65 25.06 -7.18 -1.51
C TYR A 65 25.13 -7.32 -3.03
N ASN A 66 25.00 -8.56 -3.51
CA ASN A 66 24.92 -8.89 -4.93
C ASN A 66 23.49 -8.60 -5.46
N TYR A 67 23.33 -8.36 -6.78
CA TYR A 67 22.06 -8.18 -7.47
C TYR A 67 21.04 -9.34 -7.23
N GLU A 68 21.53 -10.56 -6.96
CA GLU A 68 20.66 -11.70 -6.61
C GLU A 68 19.73 -11.42 -5.41
N ILE A 69 20.06 -10.44 -4.54
CA ILE A 69 19.26 -10.15 -3.38
C ILE A 69 17.88 -9.60 -3.77
N THR A 70 17.80 -8.80 -4.83
CA THR A 70 16.54 -8.23 -5.32
C THR A 70 15.59 -9.34 -5.73
N ARG A 71 16.07 -10.33 -6.48
CA ARG A 71 15.29 -11.50 -6.87
C ARG A 71 14.80 -12.30 -5.66
N LYS A 72 15.70 -12.59 -4.72
CA LYS A 72 15.35 -13.33 -3.50
C LYS A 72 14.31 -12.58 -2.65
N GLN A 73 14.44 -11.27 -2.52
CA GLN A 73 13.48 -10.45 -1.78
C GLN A 73 12.13 -10.39 -2.49
N SER A 74 12.11 -10.24 -3.81
CA SER A 74 10.88 -10.25 -4.59
C SER A 74 10.16 -11.59 -4.48
N GLN A 75 10.91 -12.71 -4.53
CA GLN A 75 10.34 -14.04 -4.32
C GLN A 75 9.78 -14.20 -2.91
N ASN A 76 10.47 -13.72 -1.88
CA ASN A 76 9.96 -13.74 -0.51
C ASN A 76 8.68 -12.91 -0.34
N MET A 77 8.56 -11.80 -1.07
CA MET A 77 7.32 -11.01 -1.08
C MET A 77 6.18 -11.79 -1.72
N ILE A 78 6.43 -12.42 -2.87
CA ILE A 78 5.45 -13.27 -3.57
C ILE A 78 5.01 -14.45 -2.70
N ASP A 79 5.95 -15.10 -2.03
CA ASP A 79 5.70 -16.26 -1.18
C ASP A 79 5.04 -15.89 0.17
N GLY A 80 4.74 -14.62 0.44
CA GLY A 80 4.17 -14.18 1.71
C GLY A 80 5.15 -14.21 2.89
N LYS A 81 6.46 -14.30 2.64
CA LYS A 81 7.50 -14.47 3.67
C LYS A 81 8.17 -13.17 4.11
N SER A 82 7.91 -12.06 3.40
CA SER A 82 8.48 -10.76 3.74
C SER A 82 7.63 -10.01 4.77
N ALA A 83 8.21 -9.01 5.42
CA ALA A 83 7.50 -8.16 6.37
C ALA A 83 6.31 -7.43 5.72
N VAL A 84 6.48 -6.88 4.50
CA VAL A 84 5.41 -6.19 3.78
C VAL A 84 4.28 -7.15 3.39
N ALA A 85 4.61 -8.35 2.94
CA ALA A 85 3.62 -9.37 2.61
C ALA A 85 2.80 -9.77 3.85
N ASN A 86 3.47 -10.05 4.96
CA ASN A 86 2.79 -10.37 6.23
C ASN A 86 1.89 -9.22 6.70
N TYR A 87 2.35 -7.96 6.58
CA TYR A 87 1.54 -6.80 6.89
C TYR A 87 0.27 -6.74 6.02
N CYS A 88 0.42 -6.93 4.70
CA CYS A 88 -0.71 -6.92 3.78
C CYS A 88 -1.69 -8.07 4.06
N ILE A 89 -1.19 -9.27 4.30
CA ILE A 89 -2.01 -10.44 4.64
C ILE A 89 -2.80 -10.20 5.93
N PHE A 90 -2.12 -9.73 6.98
CA PHE A 90 -2.74 -9.48 8.27
C PHE A 90 -3.85 -8.41 8.20
N ASN A 91 -3.66 -7.38 7.37
CA ASN A 91 -4.64 -6.31 7.21
C ASN A 91 -5.63 -6.55 6.05
N HIS A 92 -5.64 -7.72 5.44
CA HIS A 92 -6.49 -8.06 4.29
C HIS A 92 -6.34 -7.09 3.11
N ILE A 93 -5.12 -6.56 2.90
CA ILE A 93 -4.79 -5.66 1.79
C ILE A 93 -4.25 -6.52 0.65
N PRO A 94 -4.89 -6.56 -0.53
CA PRO A 94 -4.32 -7.19 -1.72
C PRO A 94 -2.98 -6.55 -2.06
N TYR A 95 -2.00 -7.36 -2.42
CA TYR A 95 -0.72 -6.83 -2.88
C TYR A 95 -0.23 -7.55 -4.12
N GLU A 96 0.61 -6.86 -4.88
CA GLU A 96 1.17 -7.33 -6.13
C GLU A 96 2.64 -6.93 -6.20
N VAL A 97 3.49 -7.83 -6.71
CA VAL A 97 4.90 -7.55 -6.99
C VAL A 97 5.08 -7.49 -8.50
N VAL A 98 5.55 -6.34 -8.99
CA VAL A 98 5.75 -6.07 -10.41
C VAL A 98 7.25 -6.00 -10.66
N ASP A 99 7.76 -6.88 -11.53
CA ASP A 99 9.13 -6.80 -12.03
C ASP A 99 9.23 -5.67 -13.06
N VAL A 100 10.01 -4.64 -12.76
CA VAL A 100 10.27 -3.51 -13.65
C VAL A 100 11.74 -3.40 -14.02
N GLY A 101 12.55 -4.43 -13.75
CA GLY A 101 13.95 -4.46 -14.16
C GLY A 101 14.88 -5.31 -13.29
N ILE A 102 14.47 -6.52 -12.93
CA ILE A 102 15.36 -7.50 -12.29
C ILE A 102 16.25 -8.13 -13.37
N ALA A 103 17.58 -8.10 -13.19
CA ALA A 103 18.55 -8.50 -14.21
C ALA A 103 18.53 -10.00 -14.51
N GLU A 104 18.27 -10.86 -13.53
CA GLU A 104 18.00 -12.28 -13.78
C GLU A 104 16.55 -12.47 -14.18
N LEU A 105 16.36 -12.97 -15.40
CA LEU A 105 15.05 -13.35 -15.92
C LEU A 105 14.28 -14.18 -14.87
N PHE A 106 13.25 -13.58 -14.30
CA PHE A 106 12.15 -14.34 -13.74
C PHE A 106 11.58 -15.14 -14.92
N LEU A 107 11.71 -16.45 -14.88
CA LEU A 107 11.30 -17.37 -15.95
C LEU A 107 9.80 -17.34 -16.23
N ASN A 108 9.05 -16.52 -15.53
CA ASN A 108 7.65 -16.21 -15.81
C ASN A 108 7.43 -14.71 -15.60
N ARG A 109 7.44 -13.93 -16.67
CA ARG A 109 6.88 -12.57 -16.73
C ARG A 109 5.36 -12.63 -16.52
N LEU A 110 4.91 -13.27 -15.48
CA LEU A 110 3.52 -13.24 -15.06
C LEU A 110 3.44 -12.35 -13.82
N PHE A 111 2.57 -11.39 -13.90
CA PHE A 111 2.04 -10.67 -12.75
C PHE A 111 1.69 -11.67 -11.65
N LEU A 112 2.57 -11.84 -10.69
CA LEU A 112 2.30 -12.68 -9.54
C LEU A 112 1.56 -11.80 -8.54
N SER A 113 0.23 -11.79 -8.67
CA SER A 113 -0.64 -11.12 -7.72
C SER A 113 -1.09 -12.09 -6.64
N TYR A 114 -0.87 -11.73 -5.40
CA TYR A 114 -1.67 -12.27 -4.30
C TYR A 114 -3.03 -11.56 -4.36
N LYS A 115 -4.02 -12.21 -4.94
CA LYS A 115 -5.42 -11.82 -4.72
C LYS A 115 -5.80 -12.38 -3.35
N ALA A 116 -5.84 -11.51 -2.34
CA ALA A 116 -6.66 -11.81 -1.20
C ALA A 116 -8.07 -12.06 -1.77
N ASP A 117 -8.56 -13.27 -1.67
CA ASP A 117 -9.98 -13.51 -1.88
C ASP A 117 -10.69 -12.56 -0.91
N ILE A 118 -11.26 -11.50 -1.46
CA ILE A 118 -12.17 -10.63 -0.73
C ILE A 118 -13.35 -11.54 -0.44
N LEU A 119 -13.22 -12.25 0.65
CA LEU A 119 -14.26 -13.11 1.16
C LEU A 119 -15.49 -12.25 1.37
N LYS A 120 -16.47 -12.57 0.56
CA LYS A 120 -17.88 -12.52 0.90
C LYS A 120 -18.08 -12.50 2.41
N ILE A 121 -18.41 -11.35 2.92
CA ILE A 121 -19.22 -11.19 4.12
C ILE A 121 -20.55 -10.63 3.69
#